data_8a25a23d0dae2e2f3e1c52e71b04d50c
#
_entry.id   8a25a23d0dae2e2f3e1c52e71b04d50c
#
_cell.length_a   1.000
_cell.length_b   1.000
_cell.length_c   1.000
_cell.angle_alpha   90.00
_cell.angle_beta   90.00
_cell.angle_gamma   90.00
#
_symmetry.space_group_name_H-M   'P 1'
#
loop_
_entity.id
_entity.type
_entity.pdbx_description
1 polymer ?
#
loop_
_entity_poly.entity_id
_entity_poly.type
_entity_poly.pdbx_seq_one_letter_code
_entity_poly.pdbx_strand_id
1 'polypeptide(L)'
;MNPTHYLYSYRLSNNSQSLESFYAELSNNSDGTLWLGTNYRTVKDGDWLWISLTKPESKMVAVAEAIGEPFEVLHSDGQWQVSVRWMPNLTSRLLKKPLSFDVPRQSKQGSPQRVIPELERVLTRWLKGNYSVKARKLDREVQHVLRQVYQRQGQQRFRNDLIHAHGAKCLVTGAAVIETLQAAHIRPVANDGTHDPSNGLLLRADIHTLFDLHLITIDRDYKIHVSPKVTDKEYKKLHGKRLKLSTSRSSPDKTALQRHHQQKPIS
;
A
#
# COMPACT_ATOMS: atom_id res chain seq x y z
N MET A 1 -21.81 -13.20 17.03
CA MET A 1 -20.51 -13.60 16.42
C MET A 1 -19.44 -12.69 16.97
N ASN A 2 -18.18 -13.16 17.09
CA ASN A 2 -17.11 -12.25 17.44
C ASN A 2 -16.82 -11.34 16.22
N PRO A 3 -16.61 -10.02 16.41
CA PRO A 3 -16.29 -9.12 15.31
C PRO A 3 -15.00 -9.51 14.62
N THR A 4 -14.95 -9.36 13.30
CA THR A 4 -13.70 -9.44 12.56
C THR A 4 -12.96 -8.10 12.68
N HIS A 5 -11.68 -8.16 12.91
CA HIS A 5 -10.87 -6.96 13.08
C HIS A 5 -10.16 -6.59 11.78
N TYR A 6 -10.26 -5.32 11.40
CA TYR A 6 -9.58 -4.74 10.24
C TYR A 6 -8.69 -3.57 10.67
N LEU A 7 -7.53 -3.46 10.04
CA LEU A 7 -6.68 -2.29 10.13
C LEU A 7 -7.01 -1.35 8.98
N TYR A 8 -7.32 -0.11 9.32
CA TYR A 8 -7.62 0.96 8.36
C TYR A 8 -6.53 2.01 8.42
N SER A 9 -5.75 2.13 7.35
CA SER A 9 -4.65 3.10 7.30
C SER A 9 -5.13 4.45 6.80
N TYR A 10 -4.81 5.48 7.58
CA TYR A 10 -5.19 6.86 7.30
C TYR A 10 -3.94 7.75 7.30
N ARG A 11 -3.89 8.72 6.38
CA ARG A 11 -2.86 9.74 6.33
C ARG A 11 -3.52 11.09 6.61
N LEU A 12 -3.02 11.81 7.60
CA LEU A 12 -3.40 13.22 7.77
C LEU A 12 -2.92 13.99 6.54
N SER A 13 -3.83 14.68 5.87
CA SER A 13 -3.48 15.48 4.69
C SER A 13 -2.59 16.66 5.12
N ASN A 14 -1.57 16.96 4.34
CA ASN A 14 -0.61 18.03 4.63
C ASN A 14 -1.22 19.44 4.73
N ASN A 15 -2.52 19.60 4.47
CA ASN A 15 -3.10 20.93 4.24
C ASN A 15 -4.16 21.42 5.22
N SER A 16 -4.56 20.69 6.27
CA SER A 16 -5.49 21.29 7.25
C SER A 16 -5.98 20.41 8.41
N GLN A 17 -5.70 19.12 8.45
CA GLN A 17 -6.14 18.32 9.60
C GLN A 17 -4.96 18.08 10.56
N SER A 18 -4.96 18.80 11.67
CA SER A 18 -4.14 18.43 12.82
C SER A 18 -4.73 17.17 13.47
N LEU A 19 -3.91 16.46 14.23
CA LEU A 19 -4.37 15.31 15.03
C LEU A 19 -5.51 15.75 15.99
N GLU A 20 -5.47 16.98 16.47
CA GLU A 20 -6.46 17.58 17.34
C GLU A 20 -7.80 17.79 16.62
N SER A 21 -7.80 18.27 15.38
CA SER A 21 -9.04 18.43 14.60
C SER A 21 -9.66 17.08 14.26
N PHE A 22 -8.85 16.06 13.97
CA PHE A 22 -9.32 14.70 13.76
C PHE A 22 -10.01 14.15 15.02
N TYR A 23 -9.40 14.32 16.21
CA TYR A 23 -10.04 13.90 17.45
C TYR A 23 -11.27 14.74 17.83
N ALA A 24 -11.28 16.03 17.52
CA ALA A 24 -12.46 16.88 17.73
C ALA A 24 -13.64 16.41 16.86
N GLU A 25 -13.37 16.03 15.61
CA GLU A 25 -14.37 15.45 14.72
C GLU A 25 -14.92 14.14 15.25
N LEU A 26 -14.06 13.22 15.72
CA LEU A 26 -14.46 11.96 16.34
C LEU A 26 -15.25 12.15 17.64
N SER A 27 -14.97 13.21 18.38
CA SER A 27 -15.63 13.50 19.66
C SER A 27 -17.02 14.13 19.47
N ASN A 28 -17.23 14.84 18.36
CA ASN A 28 -18.47 15.54 18.05
C ASN A 28 -19.48 14.66 17.30
N ASN A 29 -19.02 13.61 16.63
CA ASN A 29 -19.86 12.71 15.84
C ASN A 29 -19.78 11.28 16.40
N SER A 30 -20.93 10.70 16.77
CA SER A 30 -21.01 9.29 17.15
C SER A 30 -20.86 8.36 15.95
N ASP A 31 -21.28 8.81 14.78
CA ASP A 31 -21.33 8.04 13.55
C ASP A 31 -20.59 8.79 12.44
N GLY A 32 -20.10 8.04 11.46
CA GLY A 32 -19.35 8.56 10.34
C GLY A 32 -19.35 7.60 9.16
N THR A 33 -18.56 7.90 8.14
CA THR A 33 -18.36 7.00 7.01
C THR A 33 -16.87 6.82 6.72
N LEU A 34 -16.47 5.63 6.31
CA LEU A 34 -15.11 5.32 5.89
C LEU A 34 -15.09 4.80 4.46
N TRP A 35 -14.10 5.25 3.69
CA TRP A 35 -13.86 4.78 2.33
C TRP A 35 -13.23 3.39 2.33
N LEU A 36 -13.75 2.45 1.54
CA LEU A 36 -13.32 1.05 1.56
C LEU A 36 -12.43 0.63 0.39
N GLY A 37 -12.21 1.46 -0.59
CA GLY A 37 -11.42 1.10 -1.76
C GLY A 37 -11.88 -0.23 -2.39
N THR A 38 -10.93 -1.09 -2.77
CA THR A 38 -11.22 -2.37 -3.44
C THR A 38 -11.62 -3.51 -2.49
N ASN A 39 -11.46 -3.34 -1.18
CA ASN A 39 -11.71 -4.38 -0.17
C ASN A 39 -13.10 -4.26 0.49
N TYR A 40 -14.00 -3.51 -0.12
CA TYR A 40 -15.33 -3.24 0.43
C TYR A 40 -16.15 -4.49 0.75
N ARG A 41 -16.02 -5.55 -0.06
CA ARG A 41 -16.80 -6.80 0.11
C ARG A 41 -16.42 -7.62 1.34
N THR A 42 -15.33 -7.30 2.01
CA THR A 42 -14.83 -8.09 3.15
C THR A 42 -15.32 -7.57 4.49
N VAL A 43 -15.67 -6.29 4.57
CA VAL A 43 -16.19 -5.65 5.80
C VAL A 43 -17.69 -5.91 5.90
N LYS A 44 -18.14 -6.30 7.07
CA LYS A 44 -19.55 -6.59 7.37
C LYS A 44 -20.02 -5.83 8.59
N ASP A 45 -21.32 -5.78 8.77
CA ASP A 45 -21.96 -5.23 9.96
C ASP A 45 -21.37 -5.83 11.25
N GLY A 46 -21.05 -4.97 12.20
CA GLY A 46 -20.43 -5.35 13.47
C GLY A 46 -18.92 -5.58 13.44
N ASP A 47 -18.26 -5.51 12.29
CA ASP A 47 -16.81 -5.62 12.20
C ASP A 47 -16.09 -4.38 12.74
N TRP A 48 -14.91 -4.56 13.31
CA TRP A 48 -14.15 -3.48 13.92
C TRP A 48 -13.03 -2.97 13.02
N LEU A 49 -13.02 -1.65 12.82
CA LEU A 49 -11.98 -0.96 12.05
C LEU A 49 -11.06 -0.18 13.00
N TRP A 50 -9.81 -0.59 13.06
CA TRP A 50 -8.76 0.05 13.84
C TRP A 50 -8.05 1.08 12.97
N ILE A 51 -8.26 2.35 13.26
CA ILE A 51 -7.71 3.46 12.48
C ILE A 51 -6.26 3.69 12.88
N SER A 52 -5.37 3.53 11.94
CA SER A 52 -3.94 3.73 12.12
C SER A 52 -3.45 4.87 11.25
N LEU A 53 -2.74 5.82 11.83
CA LEU A 53 -2.01 6.83 11.08
C LEU A 53 -0.75 6.22 10.47
N THR A 54 -0.46 6.59 9.22
CA THR A 54 0.81 6.26 8.57
C THR A 54 1.92 7.18 9.06
N LYS A 55 3.17 6.98 8.63
CA LYS A 55 4.30 7.87 8.97
C LYS A 55 3.97 9.33 8.65
N PRO A 56 4.43 10.27 9.50
CA PRO A 56 5.38 10.10 10.60
C PRO A 56 4.77 9.57 11.91
N GLU A 57 3.46 9.62 12.14
CA GLU A 57 2.81 9.32 13.42
C GLU A 57 2.89 7.85 13.82
N SER A 58 2.71 6.93 12.86
CA SER A 58 2.82 5.47 13.01
C SER A 58 2.16 4.91 14.28
N LYS A 59 0.89 5.24 14.51
CA LYS A 59 0.13 4.82 15.70
C LYS A 59 -1.33 4.59 15.40
N MET A 60 -1.97 3.72 16.17
CA MET A 60 -3.43 3.61 16.20
C MET A 60 -4.03 4.80 16.94
N VAL A 61 -5.07 5.38 16.37
CA VAL A 61 -5.67 6.62 16.88
C VAL A 61 -7.15 6.50 17.21
N ALA A 62 -7.87 5.56 16.59
CA ALA A 62 -9.29 5.38 16.85
C ALA A 62 -9.72 3.94 16.56
N VAL A 63 -10.89 3.60 17.04
CA VAL A 63 -11.60 2.35 16.73
C VAL A 63 -13.02 2.69 16.34
N ALA A 64 -13.52 2.06 15.30
CA ALA A 64 -14.90 2.16 14.86
C ALA A 64 -15.50 0.77 14.62
N GLU A 65 -16.81 0.67 14.76
CA GLU A 65 -17.63 -0.48 14.39
C GLU A 65 -18.34 -0.19 13.08
N ALA A 66 -18.29 -1.11 12.13
CA ALA A 66 -19.04 -1.02 10.89
C ALA A 66 -20.54 -1.19 11.18
N ILE A 67 -21.38 -0.37 10.55
CA ILE A 67 -22.83 -0.40 10.68
C ILE A 67 -23.44 -0.68 9.32
N GLY A 68 -24.10 -1.81 9.21
CA GLY A 68 -24.70 -2.26 7.95
C GLY A 68 -23.67 -2.71 6.92
N GLU A 69 -24.15 -2.96 5.71
CA GLU A 69 -23.33 -3.39 4.59
C GLU A 69 -22.68 -2.18 3.88
N PRO A 70 -21.50 -2.37 3.28
CA PRO A 70 -20.92 -1.34 2.44
C PRO A 70 -21.81 -0.93 1.28
N PHE A 71 -21.82 0.36 0.95
CA PHE A 71 -22.61 0.94 -0.13
C PHE A 71 -21.75 1.71 -1.14
N GLU A 72 -22.18 1.73 -2.39
CA GLU A 72 -21.52 2.49 -3.43
C GLU A 72 -22.00 3.95 -3.38
N VAL A 73 -21.04 4.87 -3.49
CA VAL A 73 -21.36 6.31 -3.50
C VAL A 73 -21.88 6.70 -4.87
N LEU A 74 -23.09 7.27 -4.92
CA LEU A 74 -23.72 7.73 -6.16
C LEU A 74 -22.80 8.73 -6.88
N HIS A 75 -22.65 8.53 -8.19
CA HIS A 75 -21.81 9.34 -9.09
C HIS A 75 -20.30 9.24 -8.85
N SER A 76 -19.85 8.23 -8.14
CA SER A 76 -18.42 7.96 -7.97
C SER A 76 -18.08 6.60 -8.57
N ASP A 77 -17.29 6.58 -9.65
CA ASP A 77 -16.89 5.37 -10.39
C ASP A 77 -16.32 4.27 -9.45
N GLY A 78 -17.20 3.42 -8.91
CA GLY A 78 -16.83 2.28 -8.09
C GLY A 78 -16.20 2.62 -6.73
N GLN A 79 -16.56 3.77 -6.13
CA GLN A 79 -16.10 4.13 -4.79
C GLN A 79 -17.10 3.63 -3.74
N TRP A 80 -16.60 2.86 -2.78
CA TRP A 80 -17.39 2.24 -1.74
C TRP A 80 -17.13 2.87 -0.38
N GLN A 81 -18.17 2.99 0.43
CA GLN A 81 -18.11 3.43 1.82
C GLN A 81 -18.82 2.43 2.75
N VAL A 82 -18.50 2.50 4.02
CA VAL A 82 -19.26 1.87 5.09
C VAL A 82 -19.59 2.90 6.15
N SER A 83 -20.83 2.86 6.65
CA SER A 83 -21.19 3.63 7.84
C SER A 83 -20.47 3.04 9.05
N VAL A 84 -20.00 3.89 9.95
CA VAL A 84 -19.29 3.46 11.15
C VAL A 84 -19.79 4.20 12.37
N ARG A 85 -19.78 3.51 13.50
CA ARG A 85 -19.96 4.08 14.84
C ARG A 85 -18.60 4.15 15.52
N TRP A 86 -18.20 5.33 15.91
CA TRP A 86 -16.96 5.52 16.65
C TRP A 86 -17.07 4.94 18.06
N MET A 87 -15.99 4.32 18.53
CA MET A 87 -15.89 3.74 19.88
C MET A 87 -15.08 4.67 20.79
N PRO A 88 -15.70 5.70 21.41
CA PRO A 88 -14.99 6.76 22.14
C PRO A 88 -14.20 6.23 23.34
N ASN A 89 -14.70 5.21 24.03
CA ASN A 89 -14.00 4.60 25.17
C ASN A 89 -12.69 3.92 24.76
N LEU A 90 -12.68 3.20 23.63
CA LEU A 90 -11.47 2.56 23.10
C LEU A 90 -10.52 3.60 22.50
N THR A 91 -11.05 4.59 21.81
CA THR A 91 -10.28 5.72 21.26
C THR A 91 -9.59 6.50 22.40
N SER A 92 -10.30 6.86 23.46
CA SER A 92 -9.73 7.51 24.65
C SER A 92 -8.66 6.66 25.34
N ARG A 93 -8.84 5.35 25.33
CA ARG A 93 -7.86 4.41 25.87
C ARG A 93 -6.60 4.31 25.00
N LEU A 94 -6.74 4.36 23.66
CA LEU A 94 -5.60 4.43 22.74
C LEU A 94 -4.79 5.70 22.97
N LEU A 95 -5.43 6.82 23.27
CA LEU A 95 -4.75 8.08 23.63
C LEU A 95 -3.89 7.95 24.89
N LYS A 96 -4.41 7.27 25.92
CA LYS A 96 -3.71 7.07 27.20
C LYS A 96 -2.66 5.96 27.14
N LYS A 97 -2.90 4.91 26.36
CA LYS A 97 -2.02 3.74 26.18
C LYS A 97 -1.90 3.42 24.69
N PRO A 98 -1.12 4.20 23.94
CA PRO A 98 -1.04 4.06 22.50
C PRO A 98 -0.45 2.70 22.10
N LEU A 99 -1.05 2.12 21.07
CA LEU A 99 -0.48 1.02 20.30
C LEU A 99 0.28 1.63 19.13
N SER A 100 1.61 1.58 19.21
CA SER A 100 2.48 2.09 18.17
C SER A 100 3.14 0.94 17.45
N PHE A 101 2.97 0.89 16.14
CA PHE A 101 3.69 -0.04 15.26
C PHE A 101 3.84 0.59 13.88
N ASP A 102 4.93 0.20 13.23
CA ASP A 102 5.23 0.68 11.89
C ASP A 102 4.27 0.03 10.88
N VAL A 103 3.22 0.75 10.54
CA VAL A 103 2.32 0.34 9.46
C VAL A 103 2.95 0.79 8.15
N PRO A 104 3.31 -0.13 7.25
CA PRO A 104 3.83 0.24 5.94
C PRO A 104 2.85 1.15 5.20
N ARG A 105 3.41 2.14 4.51
CA ARG A 105 2.64 3.08 3.68
C ARG A 105 1.87 2.28 2.62
N GLN A 106 0.56 2.32 2.66
CA GLN A 106 -0.27 1.69 1.62
C GLN A 106 -0.45 2.64 0.45
N SER A 107 -0.52 2.07 -0.76
CA SER A 107 -0.67 2.84 -2.01
C SER A 107 -2.01 3.59 -2.11
N LYS A 108 -3.04 3.13 -1.41
CA LYS A 108 -4.35 3.79 -1.36
C LYS A 108 -4.79 3.94 0.09
N GLN A 109 -5.04 5.17 0.48
CA GLN A 109 -5.71 5.53 1.72
C GLN A 109 -7.10 4.87 1.74
N GLY A 110 -7.52 4.35 2.89
CA GLY A 110 -8.89 3.90 3.06
C GLY A 110 -9.20 2.46 2.67
N SER A 111 -8.21 1.60 2.39
CA SER A 111 -8.49 0.18 2.18
C SER A 111 -8.31 -0.61 3.47
N PRO A 112 -9.40 -1.16 4.07
CA PRO A 112 -9.30 -1.99 5.26
C PRO A 112 -8.58 -3.31 4.93
N GLN A 113 -7.72 -3.74 5.83
CA GLN A 113 -7.04 -5.03 5.75
C GLN A 113 -7.38 -5.86 6.97
N ARG A 114 -7.77 -7.11 6.77
CA ARG A 114 -8.03 -8.01 7.88
C ARG A 114 -6.79 -8.12 8.76
N VAL A 115 -6.99 -7.98 10.06
CA VAL A 115 -5.92 -8.11 11.04
C VAL A 115 -5.38 -9.54 11.03
N ILE A 116 -4.06 -9.67 10.99
CA ILE A 116 -3.39 -10.98 11.06
C ILE A 116 -3.46 -11.55 12.48
N PRO A 117 -3.37 -12.88 12.67
CA PRO A 117 -3.53 -13.52 13.98
C PRO A 117 -2.58 -12.98 15.06
N GLU A 118 -1.37 -12.60 14.69
CA GLU A 118 -0.35 -12.04 15.60
C GLU A 118 -0.80 -10.68 16.15
N LEU A 119 -1.29 -9.79 15.29
CA LEU A 119 -1.82 -8.49 15.70
C LEU A 119 -3.13 -8.67 16.49
N GLU A 120 -3.99 -9.58 16.09
CA GLU A 120 -5.23 -9.88 16.81
C GLU A 120 -4.96 -10.30 18.25
N ARG A 121 -3.91 -11.09 18.52
CA ARG A 121 -3.46 -11.42 19.88
C ARG A 121 -3.02 -10.19 20.66
N VAL A 122 -2.34 -9.24 20.03
CA VAL A 122 -1.93 -7.98 20.68
C VAL A 122 -3.14 -7.13 21.00
N LEU A 123 -4.07 -6.96 20.06
CA LEU A 123 -5.31 -6.21 20.25
C LEU A 123 -6.15 -6.83 21.35
N THR A 124 -6.30 -8.15 21.37
CA THR A 124 -7.06 -8.89 22.41
C THR A 124 -6.45 -8.67 23.79
N ARG A 125 -5.12 -8.74 23.94
CA ARG A 125 -4.45 -8.44 25.22
C ARG A 125 -4.66 -7.00 25.65
N TRP A 126 -4.54 -6.08 24.70
CA TRP A 126 -4.75 -4.66 24.95
C TRP A 126 -6.20 -4.40 25.41
N LEU A 127 -7.18 -5.01 24.75
CA LEU A 127 -8.59 -4.93 25.11
C LEU A 127 -8.86 -5.45 26.53
N LYS A 128 -8.25 -6.56 26.93
CA LYS A 128 -8.38 -7.15 28.28
C LYS A 128 -7.63 -6.38 29.37
N GLY A 129 -6.94 -5.30 29.06
CA GLY A 129 -6.18 -4.52 30.03
C GLY A 129 -4.84 -5.09 30.45
N ASN A 130 -4.47 -6.27 29.95
CA ASN A 130 -3.26 -7.01 30.31
C ASN A 130 -2.03 -6.62 29.50
N TYR A 131 -2.03 -5.46 28.85
CA TYR A 131 -0.90 -4.96 28.07
C TYR A 131 0.13 -4.34 29.01
N SER A 132 1.24 -5.05 29.24
CA SER A 132 2.36 -4.58 30.07
C SER A 132 3.57 -4.23 29.20
N VAL A 133 4.50 -3.41 29.75
CA VAL A 133 5.73 -2.96 29.09
C VAL A 133 6.66 -4.11 28.65
N LYS A 134 6.52 -5.32 29.22
CA LYS A 134 7.20 -6.55 28.72
C LYS A 134 6.81 -6.93 27.29
N ALA A 135 5.71 -6.37 26.76
CA ALA A 135 5.28 -6.54 25.38
C ALA A 135 6.23 -5.89 24.33
N ARG A 136 7.21 -5.06 24.73
CA ARG A 136 8.14 -4.43 23.77
C ARG A 136 8.92 -5.41 22.88
N LYS A 137 9.26 -6.60 23.39
CA LYS A 137 9.95 -7.61 22.57
C LYS A 137 8.98 -8.28 21.60
N LEU A 138 7.78 -8.62 22.09
CA LEU A 138 6.69 -9.16 21.26
C LEU A 138 6.24 -8.15 20.20
N ASP A 139 6.20 -6.86 20.55
CA ASP A 139 5.92 -5.78 19.60
C ASP A 139 6.93 -5.74 18.45
N ARG A 140 8.21 -5.98 18.68
CA ARG A 140 9.24 -6.00 17.62
C ARG A 140 9.06 -7.20 16.67
N GLU A 141 8.75 -8.37 17.21
CA GLU A 141 8.49 -9.57 16.41
C GLU A 141 7.20 -9.40 15.58
N VAL A 142 6.13 -8.91 16.22
CA VAL A 142 4.88 -8.59 15.54
C VAL A 142 5.09 -7.51 14.48
N GLN A 143 5.85 -6.44 14.79
CA GLN A 143 6.21 -5.41 13.83
C GLN A 143 6.97 -5.98 12.63
N HIS A 144 7.90 -6.90 12.85
CA HIS A 144 8.65 -7.54 11.77
C HIS A 144 7.73 -8.38 10.88
N VAL A 145 6.87 -9.21 11.46
CA VAL A 145 5.90 -10.04 10.72
C VAL A 145 4.88 -9.17 9.99
N LEU A 146 4.33 -8.15 10.66
CA LEU A 146 3.42 -7.19 10.04
C LEU A 146 4.07 -6.51 8.84
N ARG A 147 5.30 -6.02 9.00
CA ARG A 147 6.05 -5.39 7.90
C ARG A 147 6.19 -6.33 6.71
N GLN A 148 6.54 -7.60 6.94
CA GLN A 148 6.65 -8.60 5.87
C GLN A 148 5.31 -8.89 5.19
N VAL A 149 4.24 -9.07 5.97
CA VAL A 149 2.90 -9.38 5.43
C VAL A 149 2.35 -8.21 4.62
N TYR A 150 2.43 -6.99 5.17
CA TYR A 150 1.97 -5.80 4.45
C TYR A 150 2.80 -5.50 3.21
N GLN A 151 4.10 -5.75 3.27
CA GLN A 151 4.98 -5.60 2.12
C GLN A 151 4.60 -6.57 1.00
N ARG A 152 4.33 -7.85 1.33
CA ARG A 152 3.86 -8.85 0.36
C ARG A 152 2.49 -8.49 -0.22
N GLN A 153 1.54 -8.11 0.62
CA GLN A 153 0.20 -7.73 0.19
C GLN A 153 0.22 -6.47 -0.69
N GLY A 154 1.01 -5.48 -0.31
CA GLY A 154 1.23 -4.26 -1.10
C GLY A 154 1.82 -4.57 -2.47
N GLN A 155 2.80 -5.47 -2.55
CA GLN A 155 3.40 -5.90 -3.82
C GLN A 155 2.41 -6.68 -4.69
N GLN A 156 1.62 -7.59 -4.11
CA GLN A 156 0.61 -8.35 -4.84
C GLN A 156 -0.44 -7.41 -5.46
N ARG A 157 -0.93 -6.46 -4.68
CA ARG A 157 -1.89 -5.47 -5.15
C ARG A 157 -1.31 -4.59 -6.24
N PHE A 158 -0.12 -4.04 -6.02
CA PHE A 158 0.59 -3.23 -6.99
C PHE A 158 0.79 -3.96 -8.33
N ARG A 159 1.14 -5.28 -8.27
CA ARG A 159 1.23 -6.11 -9.46
C ARG A 159 -0.12 -6.24 -10.18
N ASN A 160 -1.21 -6.46 -9.45
CA ASN A 160 -2.54 -6.54 -10.01
C ASN A 160 -2.97 -5.21 -10.64
N ASP A 161 -2.72 -4.09 -9.97
CA ASP A 161 -3.00 -2.75 -10.49
C ASP A 161 -2.22 -2.47 -11.80
N LEU A 162 -0.95 -2.90 -11.90
CA LEU A 162 -0.17 -2.81 -13.13
C LEU A 162 -0.69 -3.72 -14.25
N ILE A 163 -1.15 -4.93 -13.92
CA ILE A 163 -1.79 -5.84 -14.88
C ILE A 163 -3.07 -5.20 -15.43
N HIS A 164 -3.88 -4.60 -14.58
CA HIS A 164 -5.08 -3.87 -15.00
C HIS A 164 -4.76 -2.65 -15.86
N ALA A 165 -3.70 -1.92 -15.52
CA ALA A 165 -3.29 -0.72 -16.24
C ALA A 165 -2.69 -1.03 -17.63
N HIS A 166 -1.87 -2.07 -17.74
CA HIS A 166 -1.05 -2.31 -18.93
C HIS A 166 -1.33 -3.64 -19.64
N GLY A 167 -2.25 -4.45 -19.10
CA GLY A 167 -2.44 -5.84 -19.53
C GLY A 167 -1.36 -6.77 -18.98
N ALA A 168 -1.59 -8.08 -19.05
CA ALA A 168 -0.66 -9.10 -18.54
C ALA A 168 0.53 -9.32 -19.49
N LYS A 169 1.33 -8.26 -19.73
CA LYS A 169 2.49 -8.30 -20.65
C LYS A 169 3.67 -7.51 -20.10
N CYS A 170 4.87 -8.04 -20.28
CA CYS A 170 6.09 -7.31 -19.97
C CYS A 170 6.19 -6.05 -20.87
N LEU A 171 6.33 -4.87 -20.26
CA LEU A 171 6.39 -3.59 -20.98
C LEU A 171 7.64 -3.46 -21.86
N VAL A 172 8.71 -4.20 -21.56
CA VAL A 172 9.97 -4.19 -22.34
C VAL A 172 9.94 -5.23 -23.45
N THR A 173 9.68 -6.49 -23.12
CA THR A 173 9.77 -7.62 -24.09
C THR A 173 8.47 -7.91 -24.79
N GLY A 174 7.32 -7.66 -24.16
CA GLY A 174 6.00 -8.06 -24.59
C GLY A 174 5.63 -9.51 -24.25
N ALA A 175 6.50 -10.22 -23.52
CA ALA A 175 6.21 -11.56 -23.03
C ALA A 175 4.94 -11.57 -22.15
N ALA A 176 4.05 -12.55 -22.36
CA ALA A 176 2.72 -12.62 -21.73
C ALA A 176 2.56 -13.83 -20.78
N VAL A 177 3.66 -14.44 -20.33
CA VAL A 177 3.63 -15.51 -19.34
C VAL A 177 3.48 -14.87 -17.96
N ILE A 178 2.27 -14.89 -17.43
CA ILE A 178 1.86 -14.11 -16.23
C ILE A 178 2.66 -14.48 -14.99
N GLU A 179 3.09 -15.73 -14.88
CA GLU A 179 3.88 -16.25 -13.75
C GLU A 179 5.28 -15.64 -13.69
N THR A 180 5.80 -15.20 -14.84
CA THR A 180 7.14 -14.56 -14.93
C THR A 180 7.10 -13.06 -14.79
N LEU A 181 5.90 -12.44 -14.74
CA LEU A 181 5.75 -11.00 -14.65
C LEU A 181 5.85 -10.53 -13.19
N GLN A 182 6.61 -9.48 -12.96
CA GLN A 182 6.83 -8.85 -11.67
C GLN A 182 6.54 -7.35 -11.77
N ALA A 183 6.08 -6.78 -10.66
CA ALA A 183 5.90 -5.35 -10.49
C ALA A 183 7.22 -4.71 -10.04
N ALA A 184 7.89 -4.01 -10.92
CA ALA A 184 9.10 -3.24 -10.63
C ALA A 184 8.73 -1.82 -10.22
N HIS A 185 9.28 -1.32 -9.10
CA HIS A 185 9.12 0.08 -8.70
C HIS A 185 10.16 0.94 -9.42
N ILE A 186 9.72 2.07 -9.99
CA ILE A 186 10.65 3.04 -10.58
C ILE A 186 11.42 3.76 -9.47
N ARG A 187 10.71 4.20 -8.42
CA ARG A 187 11.29 4.71 -7.17
C ARG A 187 11.04 3.68 -6.07
N PRO A 188 12.10 3.16 -5.41
CA PRO A 188 11.94 2.21 -4.32
C PRO A 188 11.02 2.73 -3.22
N VAL A 189 10.18 1.86 -2.64
CA VAL A 189 9.26 2.23 -1.54
C VAL A 189 10.03 2.76 -0.32
N ALA A 190 11.25 2.27 -0.09
CA ALA A 190 12.14 2.76 0.97
C ALA A 190 12.55 4.24 0.77
N ASN A 191 12.52 4.75 -0.47
CA ASN A 191 12.90 6.11 -0.85
C ASN A 191 11.68 6.94 -1.28
N ASP A 192 10.62 6.91 -0.49
CA ASP A 192 9.35 7.61 -0.75
C ASP A 192 8.59 7.17 -2.02
N GLY A 193 8.93 6.03 -2.59
CA GLY A 193 8.16 5.39 -3.65
C GLY A 193 6.78 4.95 -3.16
N THR A 194 5.79 5.00 -4.02
CA THR A 194 4.42 4.56 -3.74
C THR A 194 4.10 3.30 -4.54
N HIS A 195 3.06 2.58 -4.14
CA HIS A 195 2.45 1.51 -4.94
C HIS A 195 1.44 2.05 -5.97
N ASP A 196 1.57 3.31 -6.37
CA ASP A 196 0.78 3.87 -7.47
C ASP A 196 1.25 3.27 -8.80
N PRO A 197 0.35 2.89 -9.72
CA PRO A 197 0.72 2.34 -11.03
C PRO A 197 1.67 3.24 -11.84
N SER A 198 1.62 4.57 -11.66
CA SER A 198 2.57 5.49 -12.30
C SER A 198 4.01 5.33 -11.81
N ASN A 199 4.20 4.78 -10.59
CA ASN A 199 5.53 4.43 -10.05
C ASN A 199 5.95 3.00 -10.37
N GLY A 200 5.31 2.35 -11.33
CA GLY A 200 5.53 0.94 -11.62
C GLY A 200 5.70 0.57 -13.07
N LEU A 201 6.40 -0.53 -13.26
CA LEU A 201 6.56 -1.21 -14.54
C LEU A 201 6.23 -2.70 -14.36
N LEU A 202 5.42 -3.26 -15.26
CA LEU A 202 5.22 -4.71 -15.29
C LEU A 202 6.31 -5.33 -16.17
N LEU A 203 7.24 -6.04 -15.55
CA LEU A 203 8.44 -6.56 -16.20
C LEU A 203 8.54 -8.09 -16.02
N ARG A 204 9.15 -8.77 -16.98
CA ARG A 204 9.61 -10.14 -16.80
C ARG A 204 10.73 -10.17 -15.75
N ALA A 205 10.81 -11.22 -14.95
CA ALA A 205 11.68 -11.31 -13.77
C ALA A 205 13.17 -10.99 -14.05
N ASP A 206 13.71 -11.46 -15.16
CA ASP A 206 15.08 -11.18 -15.57
C ASP A 206 15.28 -9.70 -15.97
N ILE A 207 14.30 -9.11 -16.67
CA ILE A 207 14.31 -7.68 -17.01
C ILE A 207 14.18 -6.81 -15.77
N HIS A 208 13.36 -7.24 -14.79
CA HIS A 208 13.24 -6.56 -13.49
C HIS A 208 14.60 -6.53 -12.77
N THR A 209 15.28 -7.68 -12.68
CA THR A 209 16.62 -7.74 -12.09
C THR A 209 17.61 -6.78 -12.78
N LEU A 210 17.62 -6.76 -14.11
CA LEU A 210 18.51 -5.86 -14.86
C LEU A 210 18.14 -4.38 -14.68
N PHE A 211 16.85 -4.09 -14.48
CA PHE A 211 16.36 -2.75 -14.19
C PHE A 211 16.81 -2.29 -12.80
N ASP A 212 16.64 -3.10 -11.77
CA ASP A 212 17.08 -2.79 -10.40
C ASP A 212 18.60 -2.57 -10.29
N LEU A 213 19.37 -3.29 -11.13
CA LEU A 213 20.82 -3.14 -11.21
C LEU A 213 21.27 -1.96 -12.12
N HIS A 214 20.35 -1.19 -12.68
CA HIS A 214 20.59 -0.13 -13.66
C HIS A 214 21.36 -0.61 -14.90
N LEU A 215 21.32 -1.90 -15.19
CA LEU A 215 21.87 -2.50 -16.42
C LEU A 215 20.92 -2.33 -17.61
N ILE A 216 19.63 -2.23 -17.34
CA ILE A 216 18.58 -1.76 -18.25
C ILE A 216 17.93 -0.55 -17.59
N THR A 217 17.84 0.54 -18.32
CA THR A 217 17.16 1.77 -17.86
C THR A 217 16.20 2.27 -18.93
N ILE A 218 15.30 3.15 -18.53
CA ILE A 218 14.28 3.72 -19.42
C ILE A 218 14.30 5.23 -19.22
N ASP A 219 14.38 5.98 -20.30
CA ASP A 219 14.38 7.44 -20.25
C ASP A 219 12.94 8.03 -20.20
N ARG A 220 12.87 9.36 -20.11
CA ARG A 220 11.60 10.11 -20.09
C ARG A 220 10.75 9.94 -21.35
N ASP A 221 11.34 9.51 -22.46
CA ASP A 221 10.65 9.27 -23.72
C ASP A 221 10.28 7.80 -23.91
N TYR A 222 10.36 7.02 -22.80
CA TYR A 222 10.09 5.58 -22.74
C TYR A 222 11.02 4.75 -23.63
N LYS A 223 12.20 5.26 -23.97
CA LYS A 223 13.21 4.54 -24.73
C LYS A 223 14.08 3.70 -23.78
N ILE A 224 14.34 2.47 -24.17
CA ILE A 224 15.10 1.49 -23.41
C ILE A 224 16.59 1.67 -23.70
N HIS A 225 17.39 1.74 -22.65
CA HIS A 225 18.85 1.80 -22.71
C HIS A 225 19.42 0.56 -22.02
N VAL A 226 20.31 -0.15 -22.73
CA VAL A 226 21.02 -1.33 -22.22
C VAL A 226 22.47 -0.94 -22.01
N SER A 227 22.98 -1.19 -20.81
CA SER A 227 24.37 -0.91 -20.43
C SER A 227 25.36 -1.70 -21.31
N PRO A 228 26.49 -1.13 -21.69
CA PRO A 228 27.58 -1.85 -22.38
C PRO A 228 28.09 -3.07 -21.60
N LYS A 229 27.94 -3.08 -20.27
CA LYS A 229 28.31 -4.23 -19.41
C LYS A 229 27.47 -5.49 -19.70
N VAL A 230 26.28 -5.34 -20.27
CA VAL A 230 25.45 -6.49 -20.68
C VAL A 230 25.99 -7.03 -21.99
N THR A 231 26.55 -8.22 -21.97
CA THR A 231 27.18 -8.85 -23.14
C THR A 231 26.21 -9.68 -23.97
N ASP A 232 25.14 -10.17 -23.37
CA ASP A 232 24.14 -11.04 -24.00
C ASP A 232 23.39 -10.32 -25.13
N LYS A 233 23.32 -11.00 -26.29
CA LYS A 233 22.75 -10.46 -27.53
C LYS A 233 21.24 -10.24 -27.41
N GLU A 234 20.52 -11.09 -26.66
CA GLU A 234 19.07 -10.99 -26.52
C GLU A 234 18.66 -9.71 -25.77
N TYR A 235 19.41 -9.34 -24.73
CA TYR A 235 19.17 -8.07 -24.04
C TYR A 235 19.65 -6.86 -24.88
N LYS A 236 20.78 -6.97 -25.60
CA LYS A 236 21.27 -5.89 -26.47
C LYS A 236 20.26 -5.48 -27.54
N LYS A 237 19.49 -6.42 -28.07
CA LYS A 237 18.41 -6.15 -29.05
C LYS A 237 17.31 -5.23 -28.51
N LEU A 238 17.23 -5.03 -27.18
CA LEU A 238 16.26 -4.16 -26.56
C LEU A 238 16.67 -2.70 -26.58
N HIS A 239 17.97 -2.43 -26.73
CA HIS A 239 18.51 -1.06 -26.79
C HIS A 239 17.86 -0.23 -27.89
N GLY A 240 17.42 0.96 -27.55
CA GLY A 240 16.79 1.88 -28.50
C GLY A 240 15.30 1.62 -28.76
N LYS A 241 14.75 0.49 -28.35
CA LYS A 241 13.30 0.22 -28.45
C LYS A 241 12.52 1.05 -27.45
N ARG A 242 11.23 1.21 -27.69
CA ARG A 242 10.31 1.88 -26.75
C ARG A 242 9.52 0.87 -25.93
N LEU A 243 9.10 1.30 -24.71
CA LEU A 243 8.16 0.54 -23.91
C LEU A 243 6.86 0.25 -24.69
N LYS A 244 6.35 -0.94 -24.51
CA LYS A 244 5.07 -1.39 -25.07
C LYS A 244 3.92 -0.98 -24.16
N LEU A 245 3.67 0.33 -24.06
CA LEU A 245 2.57 0.86 -23.26
C LEU A 245 1.23 0.51 -23.94
N SER A 246 0.25 0.15 -23.13
CA SER A 246 -1.14 0.10 -23.56
C SER A 246 -1.71 1.54 -23.55
N THR A 247 -2.78 1.78 -24.29
CA THR A 247 -3.50 3.07 -24.31
C THR A 247 -4.26 3.35 -23.00
N SER A 248 -3.86 2.74 -21.90
CA SER A 248 -4.53 2.76 -20.62
C SER A 248 -4.35 4.08 -19.85
N ARG A 249 -5.21 4.26 -18.85
CA ARG A 249 -5.36 5.47 -18.03
C ARG A 249 -4.14 5.85 -17.14
N SER A 250 -3.11 5.02 -17.05
CA SER A 250 -1.92 5.28 -16.22
C SER A 250 -0.65 5.01 -17.00
N SER A 251 0.17 6.05 -17.18
CA SER A 251 1.51 5.93 -17.78
C SER A 251 2.58 6.04 -16.70
N PRO A 252 3.72 5.34 -16.82
CA PRO A 252 4.84 5.46 -15.90
C PRO A 252 5.34 6.91 -15.80
N ASP A 253 5.71 7.33 -14.59
CA ASP A 253 6.18 8.69 -14.29
C ASP A 253 7.51 8.97 -15.03
N LYS A 254 7.45 9.85 -16.01
CA LYS A 254 8.58 10.24 -16.86
C LYS A 254 9.74 10.85 -16.07
N THR A 255 9.43 11.59 -15.01
CA THR A 255 10.46 12.21 -14.16
C THR A 255 11.19 11.17 -13.33
N ALA A 256 10.44 10.21 -12.78
CA ALA A 256 11.01 9.09 -12.04
C ALA A 256 11.88 8.19 -12.94
N LEU A 257 11.42 7.88 -14.14
CA LEU A 257 12.19 7.13 -15.15
C LEU A 257 13.50 7.85 -15.51
N GLN A 258 13.43 9.16 -15.75
CA GLN A 258 14.63 9.94 -16.07
C GLN A 258 15.65 9.93 -14.93
N ARG A 259 15.19 10.04 -13.68
CA ARG A 259 16.08 9.95 -12.50
C ARG A 259 16.71 8.56 -12.38
N HIS A 260 15.93 7.50 -12.61
CA HIS A 260 16.45 6.13 -12.64
C HIS A 260 17.49 5.94 -13.75
N HIS A 261 17.23 6.47 -14.94
CA HIS A 261 18.15 6.38 -16.09
C HIS A 261 19.49 7.07 -15.82
N GLN A 262 19.52 8.15 -15.03
CA GLN A 262 20.74 8.90 -14.70
C GLN A 262 21.62 8.22 -13.64
N GLN A 263 21.13 7.14 -13.00
CA GLN A 263 21.91 6.40 -12.02
C GLN A 263 22.92 5.49 -12.71
N LYS A 264 24.09 5.32 -12.07
CA LYS A 264 25.12 4.41 -12.58
C LYS A 264 24.74 2.95 -12.29
N PRO A 265 25.11 2.01 -13.18
CA PRO A 265 24.93 0.59 -12.89
C PRO A 265 25.60 0.19 -11.58
N ILE A 266 24.89 -0.58 -10.77
CA ILE A 266 25.42 -1.16 -9.55
C ILE A 266 26.47 -2.19 -9.95
N SER A 267 27.69 -2.06 -9.41
CA SER A 267 28.83 -2.91 -9.70
C SER A 267 28.75 -4.24 -8.94
#